data_b43efcfd44593470f72e4f0ca1440920
#
_entry.id   b43efcfd44593470f72e4f0ca1440920
#
_cell.length_a   1.000
_cell.length_b   1.000
_cell.length_c   1.000
_cell.angle_alpha   90.00
_cell.angle_beta   90.00
_cell.angle_gamma   90.00
#
_symmetry.space_group_name_H-M   'P 1'
#
loop_
_entity.id
_entity.type
_entity.pdbx_description
1 polymer ?
#
loop_
_entity_poly.entity_id
_entity_poly.type
_entity_poly.pdbx_seq_one_letter_code
_entity_poly.pdbx_strand_id
1 'polypeptide(L)'
;MSKKIIIYDDDMDLLEVCALILTAKNFEVVIRDKCTEIIDDIATHKPDVILMDNWIPDIGGVKATRLVKNSAEFSHIPVIFFTANNNVTELAAEAGADYSLQKPFDISELETIVTEAVNKK
;
A
#
# COMPACT_ATOMS: atom_id res chain seq x y z
N MET A 1 -1.63 13.70 -15.73
CA MET A 1 -2.69 13.04 -14.95
C MET A 1 -2.13 12.52 -13.65
N SER A 2 -2.89 12.68 -12.59
CA SER A 2 -2.46 12.21 -11.27
C SER A 2 -2.49 10.69 -11.17
N LYS A 3 -1.48 10.13 -10.52
CA LYS A 3 -1.50 8.72 -10.13
C LYS A 3 -2.29 8.58 -8.83
N LYS A 4 -2.94 7.45 -8.66
CA LYS A 4 -3.77 7.18 -7.49
C LYS A 4 -3.17 6.09 -6.62
N ILE A 5 -3.18 6.32 -5.31
CA ILE A 5 -2.70 5.34 -4.33
C ILE A 5 -3.78 5.11 -3.28
N ILE A 6 -3.94 3.86 -2.87
CA ILE A 6 -4.75 3.51 -1.69
C ILE A 6 -3.78 3.08 -0.60
N ILE A 7 -3.95 3.62 0.59
CA ILE A 7 -3.11 3.31 1.75
C ILE A 7 -3.96 2.65 2.82
N TYR A 8 -3.52 1.46 3.26
CA TYR A 8 -4.19 0.69 4.31
C TYR A 8 -3.32 0.63 5.56
N ASP A 9 -3.82 1.17 6.66
CA ASP A 9 -3.15 1.13 7.96
C ASP A 9 -4.18 1.43 9.04
N ASP A 10 -4.09 0.79 10.19
CA ASP A 10 -5.00 1.06 11.30
C ASP A 10 -4.63 2.30 12.10
N ASP A 11 -3.47 2.89 11.84
CA ASP A 11 -3.02 4.12 12.48
C ASP A 11 -3.47 5.33 11.65
N MET A 12 -4.56 5.95 12.06
CA MET A 12 -5.14 7.09 11.33
C MET A 12 -4.19 8.28 11.23
N ASP A 13 -3.37 8.51 12.26
CA ASP A 13 -2.41 9.61 12.24
C ASP A 13 -1.36 9.39 11.14
N LEU A 14 -0.89 8.16 11.03
CA LEU A 14 0.08 7.81 9.97
C LEU A 14 -0.56 7.93 8.58
N LEU A 15 -1.80 7.48 8.44
CA LEU A 15 -2.53 7.61 7.18
C LEU A 15 -2.64 9.07 6.74
N GLU A 16 -2.97 9.96 7.67
CA GLU A 16 -3.09 11.38 7.38
C GLU A 16 -1.75 12.01 6.97
N VAL A 17 -0.67 11.64 7.67
CA VAL A 17 0.67 12.12 7.33
C VAL A 17 1.09 11.65 5.94
N CYS A 18 0.91 10.37 5.64
CA CYS A 18 1.23 9.83 4.33
C CYS A 18 0.40 10.51 3.23
N ALA A 19 -0.88 10.75 3.51
CA ALA A 19 -1.75 11.43 2.55
C ALA A 19 -1.26 12.85 2.25
N LEU A 20 -0.84 13.60 3.27
CA LEU A 20 -0.29 14.94 3.08
C LEU A 20 0.97 14.92 2.22
N ILE A 21 1.89 14.00 2.51
CA ILE A 21 3.15 13.90 1.78
C ILE A 21 2.89 13.58 0.30
N LEU A 22 2.05 12.59 0.05
CA LEU A 22 1.82 12.11 -1.30
C LEU A 22 0.93 13.05 -2.12
N THR A 23 -0.04 13.71 -1.47
CA THR A 23 -0.85 14.72 -2.13
C THR A 23 0.03 15.89 -2.61
N ALA A 24 1.03 16.27 -1.81
CA ALA A 24 1.99 17.30 -2.19
C ALA A 24 2.81 16.89 -3.42
N LYS A 25 2.91 15.60 -3.71
CA LYS A 25 3.59 15.06 -4.90
C LYS A 25 2.62 14.77 -6.04
N ASN A 26 1.42 15.32 -5.97
CA ASN A 26 0.39 15.19 -7.00
C ASN A 26 -0.24 13.80 -7.11
N PHE A 27 -0.15 13.00 -6.05
CA PHE A 27 -0.91 11.76 -5.99
C PHE A 27 -2.33 12.04 -5.53
N GLU A 28 -3.26 11.26 -6.05
CA GLU A 28 -4.61 11.22 -5.53
C GLU A 28 -4.63 10.09 -4.49
N VAL A 29 -4.92 10.41 -3.24
CA VAL A 29 -4.74 9.48 -2.12
C VAL A 29 -6.08 9.08 -1.52
N VAL A 30 -6.29 7.77 -1.37
CA VAL A 30 -7.42 7.20 -0.65
C VAL A 30 -6.86 6.48 0.55
N ILE A 31 -7.38 6.75 1.75
CA ILE A 31 -6.92 6.11 2.97
C ILE A 31 -8.01 5.21 3.55
N ARG A 32 -7.59 4.07 4.11
CA ARG A 32 -8.50 3.08 4.71
C ARG A 32 -7.88 2.51 5.97
N ASP A 33 -8.66 2.39 7.03
CA ASP A 33 -8.21 1.77 8.27
C ASP A 33 -8.54 0.27 8.33
N LYS A 34 -9.18 -0.26 7.31
CA LYS A 34 -9.53 -1.68 7.18
C LYS A 34 -9.32 -2.11 5.74
N CYS A 35 -9.06 -3.40 5.55
CA CYS A 35 -8.85 -3.95 4.20
C CYS A 35 -9.83 -5.09 3.87
N THR A 36 -10.92 -5.20 4.64
CA THR A 36 -11.93 -6.25 4.40
C THR A 36 -12.63 -6.11 3.05
N GLU A 37 -12.70 -4.90 2.50
CA GLU A 37 -13.32 -4.65 1.21
C GLU A 37 -12.31 -4.25 0.14
N ILE A 38 -11.10 -4.81 0.26
CA ILE A 38 -9.98 -4.42 -0.61
C ILE A 38 -10.31 -4.60 -2.10
N ILE A 39 -10.95 -5.69 -2.47
CA ILE A 39 -11.27 -5.94 -3.87
C ILE A 39 -12.27 -4.91 -4.39
N ASP A 40 -13.28 -4.57 -3.61
CA ASP A 40 -14.26 -3.54 -3.98
C ASP A 40 -13.62 -2.16 -4.05
N ASP A 41 -12.72 -1.85 -3.12
CA ASP A 41 -11.98 -0.59 -3.13
C ASP A 41 -11.17 -0.45 -4.41
N ILE A 42 -10.45 -1.51 -4.80
CA ILE A 42 -9.62 -1.49 -6.00
C ILE A 42 -10.49 -1.34 -7.25
N ALA A 43 -11.60 -2.07 -7.31
CA ALA A 43 -12.50 -2.00 -8.45
C ALA A 43 -13.09 -0.60 -8.60
N THR A 44 -13.41 0.05 -7.48
CA THR A 44 -14.01 1.39 -7.47
C THR A 44 -12.99 2.48 -7.79
N HIS A 45 -11.83 2.45 -7.14
CA HIS A 45 -10.84 3.53 -7.23
C HIS A 45 -9.77 3.33 -8.30
N LYS A 46 -9.53 2.09 -8.70
CA LYS A 46 -8.54 1.74 -9.74
C LYS A 46 -7.17 2.37 -9.46
N PRO A 47 -6.56 2.02 -8.31
CA PRO A 47 -5.28 2.64 -7.94
C PRO A 47 -4.14 2.19 -8.84
N ASP A 48 -3.11 3.03 -8.90
CA ASP A 48 -1.87 2.70 -9.60
C ASP A 48 -0.88 1.98 -8.68
N VAL A 49 -1.06 2.11 -7.37
CA VAL A 49 -0.21 1.48 -6.35
C VAL A 49 -1.00 1.34 -5.05
N ILE A 50 -0.65 0.33 -4.26
CA ILE A 50 -1.26 0.09 -2.94
C ILE A 50 -0.15 0.05 -1.90
N LEU A 51 -0.37 0.76 -0.78
CA LEU A 51 0.53 0.72 0.37
C LEU A 51 -0.21 -0.03 1.48
N MET A 52 0.34 -1.15 1.94
CA MET A 52 -0.36 -2.08 2.83
C MET A 52 0.42 -2.34 4.12
N ASP A 53 -0.18 -2.02 5.27
CA ASP A 53 0.39 -2.38 6.57
C ASP A 53 0.07 -3.83 6.92
N ASN A 54 0.94 -4.45 7.73
CA ASN A 54 0.75 -5.82 8.19
C ASN A 54 -0.35 -5.92 9.25
N TRP A 55 -0.38 -4.96 10.17
CA TRP A 55 -1.31 -5.02 11.31
C TRP A 55 -2.58 -4.23 11.03
N ILE A 56 -3.47 -4.82 10.24
CA ILE A 56 -4.79 -4.24 9.95
C ILE A 56 -5.85 -5.19 10.51
N PRO A 57 -6.88 -4.66 11.20
CA PRO A 57 -7.93 -5.50 11.76
C PRO A 57 -8.60 -6.41 10.75
N ASP A 58 -9.12 -7.49 11.24
CA ASP A 58 -9.90 -8.52 10.53
C ASP A 58 -9.01 -9.45 9.71
N ILE A 59 -8.78 -9.17 8.43
CA ILE A 59 -8.06 -10.13 7.59
C ILE A 59 -6.54 -9.97 7.60
N GLY A 60 -6.04 -8.79 8.02
CA GLY A 60 -4.60 -8.54 8.04
C GLY A 60 -4.00 -8.22 6.67
N GLY A 61 -2.81 -7.59 6.69
CA GLY A 61 -2.16 -7.12 5.48
C GLY A 61 -1.63 -8.22 4.57
N VAL A 62 -1.11 -9.31 5.13
CA VAL A 62 -0.59 -10.42 4.33
C VAL A 62 -1.71 -11.04 3.51
N LYS A 63 -2.83 -11.35 4.16
CA LYS A 63 -3.97 -11.97 3.47
C LYS A 63 -4.57 -11.02 2.43
N ALA A 64 -4.71 -9.75 2.78
CA ALA A 64 -5.24 -8.74 1.84
C ALA A 64 -4.35 -8.63 0.60
N THR A 65 -3.04 -8.59 0.78
CA THR A 65 -2.10 -8.53 -0.33
C THR A 65 -2.22 -9.77 -1.21
N ARG A 66 -2.36 -10.95 -0.60
CA ARG A 66 -2.55 -12.18 -1.36
C ARG A 66 -3.82 -12.16 -2.18
N LEU A 67 -4.90 -11.60 -1.66
CA LEU A 67 -6.14 -11.46 -2.41
C LEU A 67 -5.92 -10.66 -3.69
N VAL A 68 -5.17 -9.57 -3.61
CA VAL A 68 -4.86 -8.74 -4.78
C VAL A 68 -3.96 -9.51 -5.76
N LYS A 69 -2.88 -10.12 -5.25
CA LYS A 69 -1.89 -10.78 -6.10
C LYS A 69 -2.40 -12.07 -6.73
N ASN A 70 -3.42 -12.67 -6.16
CA ASN A 70 -4.05 -13.86 -6.71
C ASN A 70 -5.23 -13.52 -7.65
N SER A 71 -5.58 -12.25 -7.76
CA SER A 71 -6.65 -11.81 -8.66
C SER A 71 -6.09 -11.61 -10.07
N ALA A 72 -6.65 -12.32 -11.06
CA ALA A 72 -6.22 -12.14 -12.44
C ALA A 72 -6.42 -10.70 -12.92
N GLU A 73 -7.43 -10.03 -12.39
CA GLU A 73 -7.77 -8.65 -12.78
C GLU A 73 -6.83 -7.62 -12.16
N PHE A 74 -6.37 -7.84 -10.93
CA PHE A 74 -5.67 -6.82 -10.16
C PHE A 74 -4.21 -7.16 -9.82
N SER A 75 -3.74 -8.35 -10.19
CA SER A 75 -2.40 -8.80 -9.82
C SER A 75 -1.28 -7.91 -10.38
N HIS A 76 -1.56 -7.12 -11.41
CA HIS A 76 -0.59 -6.21 -12.00
C HIS A 76 -0.35 -4.95 -11.16
N ILE A 77 -1.23 -4.66 -10.20
CA ILE A 77 -1.10 -3.45 -9.38
C ILE A 77 0.02 -3.66 -8.36
N PRO A 78 1.05 -2.79 -8.36
CA PRO A 78 2.13 -2.94 -7.38
C PRO A 78 1.64 -2.72 -5.96
N VAL A 79 2.09 -3.59 -5.05
CA VAL A 79 1.78 -3.48 -3.63
C VAL A 79 3.08 -3.27 -2.86
N ILE A 80 3.12 -2.20 -2.07
CA ILE A 80 4.22 -1.90 -1.17
C ILE A 80 3.78 -2.31 0.23
N PHE A 81 4.46 -3.31 0.80
CA PHE A 81 4.15 -3.80 2.14
C PHE A 81 4.96 -3.00 3.15
N PHE A 82 4.31 -2.36 4.12
CA PHE A 82 5.03 -1.56 5.10
C PHE A 82 4.62 -1.92 6.52
N THR A 83 5.60 -2.04 7.42
CA THR A 83 5.36 -2.45 8.80
C THR A 83 6.56 -2.10 9.68
N ALA A 84 6.32 -1.99 10.99
CA ALA A 84 7.38 -1.79 11.97
C ALA A 84 8.14 -3.09 12.28
N ASN A 85 7.67 -4.23 11.78
CA ASN A 85 8.29 -5.52 12.03
C ASN A 85 9.66 -5.61 11.35
N ASN A 86 10.66 -6.14 12.05
CA ASN A 86 12.00 -6.31 11.49
C ASN A 86 12.05 -7.27 10.32
N ASN A 87 11.03 -8.14 10.18
CA ASN A 87 10.94 -9.12 9.11
C ASN A 87 10.16 -8.59 7.90
N VAL A 88 10.16 -7.29 7.66
CA VAL A 88 9.33 -6.68 6.61
C VAL A 88 9.58 -7.34 5.23
N THR A 89 10.84 -7.63 4.90
CA THR A 89 11.19 -8.24 3.62
C THR A 89 10.61 -9.65 3.51
N GLU A 90 10.71 -10.44 4.59
CA GLU A 90 10.16 -11.80 4.62
C GLU A 90 8.64 -11.79 4.55
N LEU A 91 8.00 -10.87 5.29
CA LEU A 91 6.54 -10.74 5.29
C LEU A 91 6.03 -10.29 3.91
N ALA A 92 6.74 -9.36 3.28
CA ALA A 92 6.39 -8.90 1.94
C ALA A 92 6.47 -10.05 0.93
N ALA A 93 7.54 -10.85 1.00
CA ALA A 93 7.71 -12.01 0.13
C ALA A 93 6.59 -13.05 0.35
N GLU A 94 6.25 -13.31 1.62
CA GLU A 94 5.18 -14.23 1.97
C GLU A 94 3.84 -13.76 1.43
N ALA A 95 3.59 -12.46 1.49
CA ALA A 95 2.35 -11.87 0.99
C ALA A 95 2.29 -11.79 -0.54
N GLY A 96 3.44 -11.89 -1.20
CA GLY A 96 3.55 -11.69 -2.64
C GLY A 96 3.62 -10.23 -3.04
N ALA A 97 3.97 -9.34 -2.11
CA ALA A 97 4.11 -7.91 -2.39
C ALA A 97 5.30 -7.64 -3.29
N ASP A 98 5.24 -6.54 -4.02
CA ASP A 98 6.28 -6.16 -4.98
C ASP A 98 7.42 -5.38 -4.33
N TYR A 99 7.12 -4.68 -3.24
CA TYR A 99 8.08 -3.83 -2.53
C TYR A 99 7.86 -3.94 -1.03
N SER A 100 8.87 -3.56 -0.27
CA SER A 100 8.77 -3.50 1.20
C SER A 100 9.36 -2.20 1.71
N LEU A 101 8.77 -1.67 2.80
CA LEU A 101 9.22 -0.44 3.44
C LEU A 101 9.08 -0.61 4.95
N GLN A 102 10.18 -0.52 5.68
CA GLN A 102 10.15 -0.68 7.14
C GLN A 102 9.86 0.63 7.84
N LYS A 103 8.97 0.60 8.83
CA LYS A 103 8.71 1.74 9.71
C LYS A 103 9.74 1.75 10.84
N PRO A 104 10.15 2.90 11.34
CA PRO A 104 9.83 4.22 10.82
C PRO A 104 10.60 4.50 9.53
N PHE A 105 10.00 5.25 8.63
CA PHE A 105 10.64 5.69 7.40
C PHE A 105 10.62 7.21 7.32
N ASP A 106 11.51 7.79 6.54
CA ASP A 106 11.46 9.23 6.31
C ASP A 106 10.65 9.56 5.05
N ILE A 107 10.39 10.86 4.88
CA ILE A 107 9.59 11.35 3.76
C ILE A 107 10.22 10.93 2.43
N SER A 108 11.54 11.04 2.34
CA SER A 108 12.29 10.72 1.12
C SER A 108 12.14 9.23 0.75
N GLU A 109 12.20 8.34 1.73
CA GLU A 109 12.03 6.90 1.48
C GLU A 109 10.64 6.60 0.95
N LEU A 110 9.62 7.18 1.55
CA LEU A 110 8.24 6.97 1.11
C LEU A 110 8.04 7.48 -0.33
N GLU A 111 8.49 8.69 -0.61
CA GLU A 111 8.37 9.29 -1.94
C GLU A 111 9.09 8.46 -2.99
N THR A 112 10.30 8.01 -2.68
CA THR A 112 11.11 7.24 -3.62
C THR A 112 10.45 5.90 -3.97
N ILE A 113 10.02 5.16 -2.95
CA ILE A 113 9.48 3.82 -3.21
C ILE A 113 8.13 3.88 -3.93
N VAL A 114 7.29 4.86 -3.60
CA VAL A 114 6.00 5.03 -4.27
C VAL A 114 6.23 5.42 -5.74
N THR A 115 7.16 6.34 -5.97
CA THR A 115 7.48 6.77 -7.34
C THR A 115 8.02 5.61 -8.18
N GLU A 116 8.90 4.78 -7.61
CA GLU A 116 9.39 3.60 -8.31
C GLU A 116 8.25 2.65 -8.67
N ALA A 117 7.36 2.41 -7.72
CA ALA A 117 6.27 1.46 -7.91
C ALA A 117 5.33 1.89 -9.05
N VAL A 118 4.98 3.18 -9.12
CA VAL A 118 4.06 3.66 -10.16
C VAL A 118 4.71 3.78 -11.53
N ASN A 119 6.03 3.89 -11.58
CA ASN A 119 6.75 4.03 -12.86
C ASN A 119 7.19 2.69 -13.44
N LYS A 120 7.13 1.64 -12.67
CA LYS A 120 7.51 0.31 -13.13
C LYS A 120 6.38 -0.31 -13.94
N LYS A 121 6.67 -0.72 -15.14
CA LYS A 121 5.73 -1.37 -16.04
C LYS A 121 6.19 -2.78 -16.35
#